data_43a8ecb276c6afb9e83cd3c05be70372
#
_entry.id   43a8ecb276c6afb9e83cd3c05be70372
#
_cell.length_a   1.000
_cell.length_b   1.000
_cell.length_c   1.000
_cell.angle_alpha   90.00
_cell.angle_beta   90.00
_cell.angle_gamma   90.00
#
_symmetry.space_group_name_H-M   'P 1'
#
loop_
_entity.id
_entity.type
_entity.pdbx_description
1 polymer ?
#
loop_
_entity_poly.entity_id
_entity_poly.type
_entity_poly.pdbx_seq_one_letter_code
_entity_poly.pdbx_strand_id
1 'polypeptide(L)'
;MKKIIFLVALSLAILSLGSCTQYNFDDTGVANGKHETTMWDYFKGDKYNWQLLCEMAERADLVSVFQGTSQYGKNFTFFGPTSNSIRRYLYANGMDKVSDIPVADCKKFILDCLLPGKRVMLDDFKEGVKSTDPSTPVGKGGEMLTMASGKRLWVYSFRESYNGVAHAGPLQIYLVSPSTTKTSHVASCNIETLTGVVHSLDYNFT
;
A
#
# COMPACT_ATOMS: atom_id res chain seq x y z
N MET A 1 -43.54 -42.97 -18.23
CA MET A 1 -42.12 -43.13 -18.00
C MET A 1 -41.31 -41.95 -18.55
N LYS A 2 -41.41 -41.57 -19.83
CA LYS A 2 -40.63 -40.47 -20.43
C LYS A 2 -40.78 -39.12 -19.71
N LYS A 3 -41.99 -38.74 -19.26
CA LYS A 3 -42.27 -37.50 -18.53
C LYS A 3 -41.61 -37.46 -17.13
N ILE A 4 -41.52 -38.59 -16.44
CA ILE A 4 -40.90 -38.73 -15.13
C ILE A 4 -39.38 -38.58 -15.24
N ILE A 5 -38.80 -39.21 -16.26
CA ILE A 5 -37.34 -39.10 -16.54
C ILE A 5 -36.97 -37.66 -16.88
N PHE A 6 -37.79 -36.95 -17.64
CA PHE A 6 -37.56 -35.55 -17.97
C PHE A 6 -37.64 -34.64 -16.73
N LEU A 7 -38.61 -34.86 -15.82
CA LEU A 7 -38.72 -34.11 -14.56
C LEU A 7 -37.54 -34.38 -13.62
N VAL A 8 -37.08 -35.62 -13.53
CA VAL A 8 -35.89 -35.94 -12.71
C VAL A 8 -34.63 -35.35 -13.29
N ALA A 9 -34.44 -35.37 -14.62
CA ALA A 9 -33.29 -34.73 -15.25
C ALA A 9 -33.31 -33.21 -15.09
N LEU A 10 -34.47 -32.57 -15.15
CA LEU A 10 -34.63 -31.13 -14.95
C LEU A 10 -34.35 -30.73 -13.49
N SER A 11 -34.78 -31.55 -12.52
CA SER A 11 -34.48 -31.27 -11.08
C SER A 11 -32.99 -31.47 -10.76
N LEU A 12 -32.29 -32.42 -11.35
CA LEU A 12 -30.84 -32.58 -11.22
C LEU A 12 -30.09 -31.40 -11.84
N ALA A 13 -30.53 -30.88 -12.98
CA ALA A 13 -29.92 -29.74 -13.65
C ALA A 13 -30.08 -28.44 -12.82
N ILE A 14 -31.20 -28.26 -12.12
CA ILE A 14 -31.42 -27.11 -11.25
C ILE A 14 -30.56 -27.18 -9.97
N LEU A 15 -30.32 -28.39 -9.44
CA LEU A 15 -29.47 -28.60 -8.27
C LEU A 15 -27.97 -28.33 -8.56
N SER A 16 -27.55 -28.49 -9.82
CA SER A 16 -26.16 -28.21 -10.22
C SER A 16 -25.85 -26.70 -10.41
N LEU A 17 -26.85 -25.83 -10.51
CA LEU A 17 -26.66 -24.39 -10.67
C LEU A 17 -26.39 -23.68 -9.34
N GLY A 18 -26.52 -24.34 -8.19
CA GLY A 18 -26.21 -23.82 -6.87
C GLY A 18 -24.77 -24.03 -6.43
N SER A 19 -23.89 -24.54 -7.30
CA SER A 19 -22.49 -24.82 -6.96
C SER A 19 -21.66 -23.56 -7.01
N CYS A 20 -21.34 -23.08 -5.80
CA CYS A 20 -20.13 -22.35 -5.44
C CYS A 20 -19.90 -20.97 -6.04
N THR A 21 -20.50 -19.99 -5.40
CA THR A 21 -19.85 -18.69 -5.24
C THR A 21 -19.58 -18.36 -3.76
N GLN A 22 -19.39 -19.38 -2.93
CA GLN A 22 -18.83 -19.15 -1.62
C GLN A 22 -17.32 -19.01 -1.79
N TYR A 23 -16.85 -17.76 -1.88
CA TYR A 23 -15.44 -17.48 -1.61
C TYR A 23 -15.18 -17.98 -0.19
N ASN A 24 -14.40 -19.04 -0.04
CA ASN A 24 -13.81 -19.41 1.23
C ASN A 24 -12.81 -18.30 1.59
N PHE A 25 -13.29 -17.26 2.22
CA PHE A 25 -12.43 -16.43 3.04
C PHE A 25 -12.26 -17.20 4.36
N ASP A 26 -11.29 -18.07 4.40
CA ASP A 26 -10.75 -18.52 5.66
C ASP A 26 -10.14 -17.26 6.31
N ASP A 27 -10.82 -16.75 7.33
CA ASP A 27 -10.24 -15.76 8.22
C ASP A 27 -9.11 -16.46 8.96
N THR A 28 -7.91 -16.40 8.38
CA THR A 28 -6.71 -17.00 8.97
C THR A 28 -6.28 -16.27 10.24
N GLY A 29 -7.01 -15.25 10.67
CA GLY A 29 -6.70 -14.40 11.83
C GLY A 29 -5.42 -13.57 11.67
N VAL A 30 -4.68 -13.76 10.57
CA VAL A 30 -3.40 -13.10 10.31
C VAL A 30 -3.57 -11.86 9.41
N ALA A 31 -4.67 -11.77 8.67
CA ALA A 31 -4.91 -10.72 7.68
C ALA A 31 -5.93 -9.66 8.13
N ASN A 32 -6.02 -9.38 9.44
CA ASN A 32 -6.88 -8.29 9.89
C ASN A 32 -6.22 -6.95 9.54
N GLY A 33 -6.73 -6.27 8.52
CA GLY A 33 -6.28 -4.93 8.12
C GLY A 33 -6.67 -3.82 9.11
N LYS A 34 -7.52 -4.11 10.11
CA LYS A 34 -7.99 -3.12 11.08
C LYS A 34 -7.29 -3.30 12.43
N HIS A 35 -6.65 -2.24 12.88
CA HIS A 35 -5.93 -2.18 14.15
C HIS A 35 -6.52 -1.08 15.03
N GLU A 36 -6.95 -1.44 16.24
CA GLU A 36 -7.46 -0.50 17.25
C GLU A 36 -6.33 0.17 18.04
N THR A 37 -5.25 0.50 17.34
CA THR A 37 -4.06 1.17 17.87
C THR A 37 -3.74 2.40 17.04
N THR A 38 -2.93 3.30 17.59
CA THR A 38 -2.32 4.35 16.77
C THR A 38 -1.38 3.73 15.74
N MET A 39 -1.07 4.44 14.66
CA MET A 39 -0.09 3.98 13.67
C MET A 39 1.29 3.79 14.31
N TRP A 40 1.63 4.60 15.31
CA TRP A 40 2.86 4.46 16.08
C TRP A 40 2.92 3.13 16.83
N ASP A 41 1.84 2.79 17.56
CA ASP A 41 1.79 1.56 18.34
C ASP A 41 1.77 0.32 17.41
N TYR A 42 1.11 0.42 16.27
CA TYR A 42 1.14 -0.60 15.23
C TYR A 42 2.59 -0.86 14.76
N PHE A 43 3.34 0.19 14.44
CA PHE A 43 4.74 0.05 14.01
C PHE A 43 5.63 -0.53 15.11
N LYS A 44 5.44 -0.11 16.35
CA LYS A 44 6.20 -0.64 17.50
C LYS A 44 5.87 -2.10 17.81
N GLY A 45 4.67 -2.54 17.49
CA GLY A 45 4.21 -3.93 17.67
C GLY A 45 4.88 -4.92 16.70
N ASP A 46 5.28 -4.48 15.53
CA ASP A 46 5.93 -5.31 14.52
C ASP A 46 7.36 -4.81 14.22
N LYS A 47 8.29 -5.20 15.07
CA LYS A 47 9.71 -4.84 14.95
C LYS A 47 10.36 -5.37 13.68
N TYR A 48 9.90 -6.50 13.16
CA TYR A 48 10.47 -7.07 11.95
C TYR A 48 10.30 -6.13 10.74
N ASN A 49 9.10 -5.63 10.57
CA ASN A 49 8.77 -4.78 9.42
C ASN A 49 9.06 -3.28 9.66
N TRP A 50 8.96 -2.76 10.88
CA TRP A 50 8.89 -1.33 11.12
C TRP A 50 9.95 -0.75 12.06
N GLN A 51 10.86 -1.57 12.61
CA GLN A 51 11.86 -1.08 13.57
C GLN A 51 12.66 0.11 13.03
N LEU A 52 13.20 0.02 11.81
CA LEU A 52 14.04 1.09 11.28
C LEU A 52 13.24 2.34 10.92
N LEU A 53 11.95 2.21 10.57
CA LEU A 53 11.05 3.35 10.42
C LEU A 53 10.80 4.04 11.76
N CYS A 54 10.60 3.28 12.84
CA CYS A 54 10.48 3.85 14.19
C CYS A 54 11.74 4.64 14.56
N GLU A 55 12.93 4.08 14.35
CA GLU A 55 14.20 4.77 14.60
C GLU A 55 14.34 6.06 13.78
N MET A 56 13.91 6.05 12.51
CA MET A 56 13.89 7.25 11.66
C MET A 56 12.92 8.30 12.20
N ALA A 57 11.72 7.87 12.64
CA ALA A 57 10.68 8.77 13.16
C ALA A 57 11.10 9.42 14.48
N GLU A 58 11.71 8.66 15.39
CA GLU A 58 12.28 9.15 16.65
C GLU A 58 13.39 10.16 16.37
N ARG A 59 14.32 9.83 15.45
CA ARG A 59 15.41 10.70 15.07
C ARG A 59 14.97 12.01 14.42
N ALA A 60 13.87 11.97 13.65
CA ALA A 60 13.31 13.12 12.95
C ALA A 60 12.34 13.97 13.80
N ASP A 61 12.07 13.56 15.04
CA ASP A 61 11.03 14.15 15.92
C ASP A 61 9.63 14.12 15.26
N LEU A 62 9.29 13.00 14.63
CA LEU A 62 8.02 12.81 13.91
C LEU A 62 7.10 11.74 14.54
N VAL A 63 7.38 11.28 15.76
CA VAL A 63 6.54 10.32 16.48
C VAL A 63 5.11 10.85 16.64
N SER A 64 4.95 12.14 16.94
CA SER A 64 3.65 12.82 17.08
C SER A 64 2.77 12.72 15.82
N VAL A 65 3.38 12.57 14.63
CA VAL A 65 2.65 12.37 13.38
C VAL A 65 1.89 11.05 13.44
N PHE A 66 2.58 9.96 13.75
CA PHE A 66 2.00 8.62 13.79
C PHE A 66 1.08 8.39 14.99
N GLN A 67 1.26 9.19 16.06
CA GLN A 67 0.33 9.25 17.20
C GLN A 67 -0.93 10.07 16.89
N GLY A 68 -0.96 10.81 15.77
CA GLY A 68 -2.09 11.65 15.37
C GLY A 68 -2.24 12.91 16.21
N THR A 69 -1.17 13.37 16.85
CA THR A 69 -1.14 14.58 17.70
C THR A 69 -0.44 15.76 17.05
N SER A 70 0.10 15.56 15.85
CA SER A 70 0.74 16.61 15.04
C SER A 70 -0.29 17.43 14.25
N GLN A 71 0.20 18.44 13.51
CA GLN A 71 -0.60 19.25 12.60
C GLN A 71 -1.35 18.47 11.52
N TYR A 72 -0.94 17.24 11.21
CA TYR A 72 -1.59 16.37 10.23
C TYR A 72 -2.81 15.63 10.79
N GLY A 73 -3.01 15.65 12.12
CA GLY A 73 -4.15 15.04 12.82
C GLY A 73 -4.20 13.52 12.65
N LYS A 74 -5.42 13.00 12.48
CA LYS A 74 -5.72 11.56 12.38
C LYS A 74 -6.30 11.15 11.02
N ASN A 75 -6.13 11.96 9.99
CA ASN A 75 -6.70 11.73 8.67
C ASN A 75 -5.62 11.83 7.61
N PHE A 76 -4.83 10.76 7.48
CA PHE A 76 -3.77 10.71 6.47
C PHE A 76 -3.54 9.28 5.97
N THR A 77 -2.89 9.18 4.81
CA THR A 77 -2.38 7.93 4.24
C THR A 77 -0.86 7.95 4.31
N PHE A 78 -0.27 6.85 4.72
CA PHE A 78 1.19 6.71 4.79
C PHE A 78 1.67 5.56 3.90
N PHE A 79 2.52 5.86 2.94
CA PHE A 79 3.20 4.89 2.10
C PHE A 79 4.49 4.46 2.80
N GLY A 80 4.37 3.52 3.74
CA GLY A 80 5.41 3.19 4.70
C GLY A 80 6.57 2.38 4.11
N PRO A 81 7.80 2.90 4.10
CA PRO A 81 8.98 2.08 3.82
C PRO A 81 9.21 1.10 4.96
N THR A 82 9.30 -0.18 4.63
CA THR A 82 9.61 -1.22 5.62
C THR A 82 11.08 -1.17 6.06
N SER A 83 11.41 -1.83 7.15
CA SER A 83 12.81 -1.99 7.59
C SER A 83 13.69 -2.56 6.48
N ASN A 84 13.14 -3.43 5.62
CA ASN A 84 13.88 -3.97 4.49
C ASN A 84 14.19 -2.89 3.43
N SER A 85 13.22 -2.04 3.10
CA SER A 85 13.43 -0.90 2.19
C SER A 85 14.49 0.07 2.74
N ILE A 86 14.45 0.34 4.04
CA ILE A 86 15.41 1.24 4.70
C ILE A 86 16.82 0.61 4.71
N ARG A 87 16.96 -0.70 5.00
CA ARG A 87 18.26 -1.39 4.91
C ARG A 87 18.86 -1.29 3.51
N ARG A 88 18.04 -1.46 2.47
CA ARG A 88 18.52 -1.31 1.09
C ARG A 88 19.00 0.10 0.79
N TYR A 89 18.29 1.11 1.29
CA TYR A 89 18.74 2.50 1.18
C TYR A 89 20.07 2.71 1.90
N LEU A 90 20.22 2.25 3.14
CA LEU A 90 21.46 2.34 3.90
C LEU A 90 22.62 1.70 3.13
N TYR A 91 22.43 0.46 2.69
CA TYR A 91 23.44 -0.27 1.93
C TYR A 91 23.86 0.45 0.64
N ALA A 92 22.88 0.94 -0.11
CA ALA A 92 23.13 1.65 -1.39
C ALA A 92 23.89 2.98 -1.20
N ASN A 93 23.86 3.55 0.01
CA ASN A 93 24.55 4.80 0.34
C ASN A 93 25.78 4.60 1.24
N GLY A 94 26.24 3.35 1.47
CA GLY A 94 27.39 3.05 2.30
C GLY A 94 27.20 3.38 3.78
N MET A 95 25.96 3.30 4.26
CA MET A 95 25.57 3.54 5.66
C MET A 95 25.26 2.22 6.35
N ASP A 96 25.60 2.12 7.64
CA ASP A 96 25.39 0.90 8.42
C ASP A 96 24.07 0.95 9.23
N LYS A 97 23.65 2.11 9.66
CA LYS A 97 22.53 2.29 10.60
C LYS A 97 21.77 3.60 10.35
N VAL A 98 20.55 3.69 10.88
CA VAL A 98 19.68 4.86 10.75
C VAL A 98 20.33 6.14 11.31
N SER A 99 21.18 6.03 12.35
CA SER A 99 21.88 7.19 12.89
C SER A 99 22.90 7.81 11.94
N ASP A 100 23.27 7.13 10.86
CA ASP A 100 24.18 7.67 9.83
C ASP A 100 23.42 8.53 8.82
N ILE A 101 22.08 8.41 8.75
CA ILE A 101 21.25 9.26 7.91
C ILE A 101 21.16 10.65 8.57
N PRO A 102 21.40 11.74 7.84
CA PRO A 102 21.16 13.10 8.36
C PRO A 102 19.71 13.26 8.86
N VAL A 103 19.51 13.97 9.96
CA VAL A 103 18.17 14.18 10.56
C VAL A 103 17.20 14.80 9.55
N ALA A 104 17.68 15.76 8.76
CA ALA A 104 16.87 16.41 7.72
C ALA A 104 16.38 15.41 6.64
N ASP A 105 17.21 14.42 6.29
CA ASP A 105 16.85 13.40 5.32
C ASP A 105 15.86 12.40 5.92
N CYS A 106 16.03 11.98 7.18
CA CYS A 106 15.04 11.18 7.89
C CYS A 106 13.66 11.87 7.87
N LYS A 107 13.64 13.17 8.20
CA LYS A 107 12.40 13.96 8.18
C LYS A 107 11.81 14.05 6.79
N LYS A 108 12.65 14.34 5.80
CA LYS A 108 12.22 14.45 4.40
C LYS A 108 11.64 13.13 3.91
N PHE A 109 12.28 11.99 4.14
CA PHE A 109 11.81 10.68 3.68
C PHE A 109 10.44 10.32 4.25
N ILE A 110 10.24 10.55 5.56
CA ILE A 110 8.93 10.28 6.19
C ILE A 110 7.85 11.19 5.59
N LEU A 111 8.13 12.48 5.44
CA LEU A 111 7.15 13.42 4.89
C LEU A 111 6.94 13.26 3.38
N ASP A 112 7.90 12.73 2.63
CA ASP A 112 7.73 12.33 1.22
C ASP A 112 6.75 11.15 1.05
N CYS A 113 6.54 10.37 2.10
CA CYS A 113 5.65 9.21 2.13
C CYS A 113 4.29 9.49 2.80
N LEU A 114 4.08 10.68 3.35
CA LEU A 114 2.86 11.05 4.05
C LEU A 114 1.93 11.87 3.17
N LEU A 115 0.73 11.37 2.89
CA LEU A 115 -0.36 12.09 2.24
C LEU A 115 -1.31 12.64 3.29
N PRO A 116 -1.30 13.95 3.57
CA PRO A 116 -2.15 14.54 4.60
C PRO A 116 -3.60 14.70 4.16
N GLY A 117 -4.52 14.75 5.12
CA GLY A 117 -5.92 15.11 4.93
C GLY A 117 -6.80 14.05 4.25
N LYS A 118 -6.27 12.88 3.92
CA LYS A 118 -7.01 11.79 3.26
C LYS A 118 -6.63 10.43 3.83
N ARG A 119 -7.63 9.59 4.07
CA ARG A 119 -7.48 8.13 4.25
C ARG A 119 -7.92 7.49 2.94
N VAL A 120 -6.97 6.99 2.17
CA VAL A 120 -7.23 6.41 0.83
C VAL A 120 -7.02 4.91 0.93
N MET A 121 -8.06 4.13 0.62
CA MET A 121 -7.99 2.67 0.56
C MET A 121 -7.59 2.23 -0.86
N LEU A 122 -7.22 0.97 -1.03
CA LEU A 122 -6.79 0.42 -2.32
C LEU A 122 -7.79 0.72 -3.45
N ASP A 123 -9.09 0.53 -3.18
CA ASP A 123 -10.13 0.69 -4.19
C ASP A 123 -10.48 2.16 -4.50
N ASP A 124 -9.99 3.10 -3.68
CA ASP A 124 -10.20 4.54 -3.88
C ASP A 124 -9.14 5.18 -4.79
N PHE A 125 -8.03 4.47 -5.07
CA PHE A 125 -7.03 4.97 -6.00
C PHE A 125 -7.52 4.88 -7.44
N LYS A 126 -7.33 5.98 -8.18
CA LYS A 126 -7.69 6.02 -9.60
C LYS A 126 -6.84 5.05 -10.40
N GLU A 127 -7.49 4.31 -11.28
CA GLU A 127 -6.79 3.45 -12.22
C GLU A 127 -5.90 4.27 -13.15
N GLY A 128 -4.76 3.70 -13.50
CA GLY A 128 -3.81 4.32 -14.40
C GLY A 128 -2.99 3.28 -15.16
N VAL A 129 -2.32 3.76 -16.20
CA VAL A 129 -1.44 2.93 -17.04
C VAL A 129 -0.08 3.61 -17.12
N LYS A 130 0.97 2.87 -16.79
CA LYS A 130 2.35 3.34 -16.88
C LYS A 130 2.66 3.88 -18.27
N SER A 131 3.46 4.94 -18.33
CA SER A 131 3.99 5.44 -19.60
C SER A 131 4.85 4.37 -20.29
N THR A 132 4.70 4.26 -21.59
CA THR A 132 5.60 3.45 -22.45
C THR A 132 6.82 4.22 -22.92
N ASP A 133 6.83 5.55 -22.72
CA ASP A 133 7.95 6.43 -23.03
C ASP A 133 8.84 6.59 -21.80
N PRO A 134 10.11 6.12 -21.85
CA PRO A 134 11.05 6.24 -20.74
C PRO A 134 11.34 7.68 -20.32
N SER A 135 11.18 8.66 -21.22
CA SER A 135 11.40 10.07 -20.94
C SER A 135 10.23 10.73 -20.21
N THR A 136 9.07 10.09 -20.21
CA THR A 136 7.83 10.58 -19.58
C THR A 136 7.41 9.65 -18.45
N PRO A 137 7.79 9.92 -17.20
CA PRO A 137 7.53 9.01 -16.09
C PRO A 137 6.04 8.89 -15.72
N VAL A 138 5.25 9.92 -16.03
CA VAL A 138 3.80 9.96 -15.75
C VAL A 138 3.04 9.38 -16.94
N GLY A 139 2.22 8.37 -16.67
CA GLY A 139 1.38 7.72 -17.67
C GLY A 139 -0.01 8.34 -17.77
N LYS A 140 -0.99 7.52 -18.14
CA LYS A 140 -2.40 7.93 -18.28
C LYS A 140 -3.19 7.53 -17.04
N GLY A 141 -4.23 8.32 -16.68
CA GLY A 141 -5.03 8.08 -15.49
C GLY A 141 -4.26 8.37 -14.20
N GLY A 142 -4.60 7.67 -13.10
CA GLY A 142 -4.01 7.94 -11.80
C GLY A 142 -4.30 9.34 -11.26
N GLU A 143 -3.57 9.74 -10.25
CA GLU A 143 -3.70 11.06 -9.63
C GLU A 143 -2.34 11.61 -9.18
N MET A 144 -2.13 12.90 -9.37
CA MET A 144 -0.99 13.60 -8.79
C MET A 144 -1.30 14.00 -7.36
N LEU A 145 -0.64 13.38 -6.41
CA LEU A 145 -0.78 13.65 -4.98
C LEU A 145 0.37 14.53 -4.49
N THR A 146 0.06 15.48 -3.60
CA THR A 146 1.06 16.32 -2.93
C THR A 146 1.27 15.80 -1.52
N MET A 147 2.47 15.34 -1.25
CA MET A 147 2.88 14.79 0.03
C MET A 147 3.15 15.90 1.05
N ALA A 148 3.27 15.54 2.31
CA ALA A 148 3.50 16.49 3.41
C ALA A 148 4.80 17.29 3.28
N SER A 149 5.79 16.78 2.57
CA SER A 149 7.02 17.49 2.21
C SER A 149 6.85 18.53 1.09
N GLY A 150 5.70 18.54 0.41
CA GLY A 150 5.49 19.27 -0.84
C GLY A 150 5.89 18.48 -2.09
N LYS A 151 6.48 17.29 -1.94
CA LYS A 151 6.81 16.43 -3.08
C LYS A 151 5.54 15.98 -3.77
N ARG A 152 5.58 15.96 -5.10
CA ARG A 152 4.48 15.44 -5.92
C ARG A 152 4.80 14.02 -6.37
N LEU A 153 3.85 13.13 -6.17
CA LEU A 153 3.89 11.75 -6.65
C LEU A 153 2.69 11.49 -7.55
N TRP A 154 2.93 10.83 -8.66
CA TRP A 154 1.85 10.26 -9.46
C TRP A 154 1.53 8.88 -8.90
N VAL A 155 0.30 8.71 -8.42
CA VAL A 155 -0.15 7.46 -7.80
C VAL A 155 -1.30 6.90 -8.62
N TYR A 156 -1.23 5.61 -8.92
CA TYR A 156 -2.28 4.92 -9.67
C TYR A 156 -2.43 3.48 -9.19
N SER A 157 -3.63 2.95 -9.35
CA SER A 157 -3.90 1.53 -9.22
C SER A 157 -3.91 0.86 -10.59
N PHE A 158 -3.48 -0.39 -10.66
CA PHE A 158 -3.43 -1.16 -11.89
C PHE A 158 -3.61 -2.65 -11.61
N ARG A 159 -4.34 -3.34 -12.49
CA ARG A 159 -4.44 -4.81 -12.47
C ARG A 159 -3.51 -5.40 -13.51
N GLU A 160 -2.57 -6.21 -13.04
CA GLU A 160 -1.69 -6.95 -13.92
C GLU A 160 -2.47 -8.03 -14.69
N SER A 161 -1.86 -8.55 -15.75
CA SER A 161 -2.37 -9.73 -16.42
C SER A 161 -2.07 -10.98 -15.61
N TYR A 162 -2.98 -11.95 -15.63
CA TYR A 162 -2.76 -13.24 -14.99
C TYR A 162 -3.08 -14.37 -15.97
N ASN A 163 -2.15 -15.31 -16.15
CA ASN A 163 -2.27 -16.43 -17.09
C ASN A 163 -2.70 -16.02 -18.51
N GLY A 164 -2.19 -14.89 -19.00
CA GLY A 164 -2.51 -14.38 -20.35
C GLY A 164 -3.85 -13.64 -20.45
N VAL A 165 -4.61 -13.55 -19.35
CA VAL A 165 -5.86 -12.79 -19.31
C VAL A 165 -5.54 -11.38 -18.80
N ALA A 166 -5.83 -10.37 -19.60
CA ALA A 166 -5.61 -8.97 -19.24
C ALA A 166 -6.49 -8.57 -18.03
N HIS A 167 -5.92 -7.82 -17.10
CA HIS A 167 -6.61 -7.30 -15.91
C HIS A 167 -7.22 -8.37 -14.97
N ALA A 168 -6.74 -9.62 -15.04
CA ALA A 168 -7.20 -10.71 -14.17
C ALA A 168 -6.34 -10.88 -12.90
N GLY A 169 -5.23 -10.15 -12.79
CA GLY A 169 -4.36 -10.18 -11.63
C GLY A 169 -4.86 -9.32 -10.47
N PRO A 170 -4.12 -9.30 -9.35
CA PRO A 170 -4.47 -8.46 -8.20
C PRO A 170 -4.40 -6.98 -8.57
N LEU A 171 -5.25 -6.17 -7.92
CA LEU A 171 -5.15 -4.72 -7.96
C LEU A 171 -3.95 -4.29 -7.12
N GLN A 172 -3.09 -3.45 -7.68
CA GLN A 172 -1.86 -2.99 -7.03
C GLN A 172 -1.74 -1.48 -7.10
N ILE A 173 -1.01 -0.87 -6.17
CA ILE A 173 -0.76 0.57 -6.12
C ILE A 173 0.69 0.82 -6.53
N TYR A 174 0.87 1.79 -7.42
CA TYR A 174 2.16 2.27 -7.88
C TYR A 174 2.33 3.76 -7.58
N LEU A 175 3.51 4.13 -7.11
CA LEU A 175 3.92 5.50 -6.87
C LEU A 175 5.08 5.84 -7.79
N VAL A 176 4.96 6.90 -8.54
CA VAL A 176 6.00 7.39 -9.44
C VAL A 176 6.41 8.80 -9.04
N SER A 177 7.71 9.01 -8.88
CA SER A 177 8.27 10.34 -8.66
C SER A 177 8.61 10.98 -10.02
N PRO A 178 7.89 12.01 -10.47
CA PRO A 178 8.17 12.63 -11.78
C PRO A 178 9.56 13.26 -11.85
N SER A 179 10.09 13.72 -10.71
CA SER A 179 11.39 14.39 -10.65
C SER A 179 12.58 13.44 -10.69
N THR A 180 12.42 12.20 -10.26
CA THR A 180 13.50 11.19 -10.19
C THR A 180 13.26 10.00 -11.09
N THR A 181 12.11 9.92 -11.76
CA THR A 181 11.64 8.79 -12.57
C THR A 181 11.55 7.45 -11.80
N LYS A 182 11.80 7.47 -10.48
CA LYS A 182 11.71 6.28 -9.64
C LYS A 182 10.26 5.85 -9.46
N THR A 183 10.06 4.55 -9.48
CA THR A 183 8.77 3.91 -9.22
C THR A 183 8.89 3.06 -7.97
N SER A 184 7.94 3.21 -7.06
CA SER A 184 7.75 2.35 -5.91
C SER A 184 6.45 1.58 -6.06
N HIS A 185 6.42 0.37 -5.50
CA HIS A 185 5.28 -0.53 -5.53
C HIS A 185 4.82 -0.80 -4.09
N VAL A 186 3.51 -0.92 -3.90
CA VAL A 186 2.92 -1.27 -2.60
C VAL A 186 2.88 -2.79 -2.48
N ALA A 187 3.46 -3.32 -1.41
CA ALA A 187 3.46 -4.76 -1.10
C ALA A 187 2.23 -5.19 -0.28
N SER A 188 1.82 -4.35 0.68
CA SER A 188 0.61 -4.59 1.47
C SER A 188 -0.18 -3.31 1.60
N CYS A 189 -1.49 -3.39 1.43
CA CYS A 189 -2.38 -2.24 1.43
C CYS A 189 -3.47 -2.36 2.51
N ASN A 190 -4.19 -1.26 2.73
CA ASN A 190 -5.37 -1.22 3.62
C ASN A 190 -5.08 -1.58 5.09
N ILE A 191 -3.90 -1.24 5.60
CA ILE A 191 -3.60 -1.36 7.03
C ILE A 191 -4.21 -0.15 7.72
N GLU A 192 -5.39 -0.31 8.28
CA GLU A 192 -6.12 0.74 8.97
C GLU A 192 -5.70 0.84 10.44
N THR A 193 -5.44 2.05 10.90
CA THR A 193 -5.15 2.37 12.30
C THR A 193 -6.05 3.50 12.78
N LEU A 194 -6.06 3.78 14.09
CA LEU A 194 -6.83 4.90 14.64
C LEU A 194 -6.39 6.26 14.08
N THR A 195 -5.16 6.37 13.57
CA THR A 195 -4.58 7.65 13.12
C THR A 195 -4.43 7.78 11.61
N GLY A 196 -4.66 6.74 10.84
CA GLY A 196 -4.54 6.79 9.38
C GLY A 196 -4.56 5.41 8.73
N VAL A 197 -4.27 5.37 7.43
CA VAL A 197 -4.10 4.14 6.65
C VAL A 197 -2.64 4.01 6.23
N VAL A 198 -2.09 2.80 6.34
CA VAL A 198 -0.75 2.45 5.87
C VAL A 198 -0.84 1.57 4.63
N HIS A 199 -0.02 1.88 3.65
CA HIS A 199 0.33 1.01 2.53
C HIS A 199 1.82 0.76 2.59
N SER A 200 2.25 -0.48 2.85
CA SER A 200 3.68 -0.79 2.95
C SER A 200 4.31 -0.82 1.58
N LEU A 201 5.44 -0.13 1.42
CA LEU A 201 6.23 -0.18 0.20
C LEU A 201 7.03 -1.47 0.13
N ASP A 202 7.20 -1.99 -1.09
CA ASP A 202 8.00 -3.18 -1.34
C ASP A 202 9.49 -2.90 -1.07
N TYR A 203 10.27 -2.54 -2.07
CA TYR A 203 11.72 -2.42 -1.92
C TYR A 203 12.25 -0.99 -2.00
N ASN A 204 11.57 -0.13 -2.70
CA ASN A 204 12.04 1.22 -2.93
C ASN A 204 11.12 2.21 -2.22
N PHE A 205 11.71 3.22 -1.63
CA PHE A 205 10.98 4.44 -1.31
C PHE A 205 11.68 5.60 -2.01
N THR A 206 10.88 6.55 -2.45
CA THR A 206 11.32 7.61 -3.39
C THR A 206 12.07 8.73 -2.72
#